data_af8b2e2431700299691a38b685048414
#
_entry.id   af8b2e2431700299691a38b685048414
#
_cell.length_a   1.000
_cell.length_b   1.000
_cell.length_c   1.000
_cell.angle_alpha   90.00
_cell.angle_beta   90.00
_cell.angle_gamma   90.00
#
_symmetry.space_group_name_H-M   'P 1'
#
loop_
_entity.id
_entity.type
_entity.pdbx_description
1 polymer ?
#
loop_
_entity_poly.entity_id
_entity_poly.type
_entity_poly.pdbx_seq_one_letter_code
_entity_poly.pdbx_strand_id
1 'polypeptide(L)'
;MAFKSISAAEAASLVKHGYNIGLSGFTPAGTAKAVTSEIAKIAEAEHAKGNPFQIGIFTGASTGDSCDGILSRVKAIRYRAPYTTNPDFRKAVNNGEIAYNDIHLSQMAQEVRYGFMGKVNVAIIEACEVTPDGKIYLTAAGGIAPTVCRLADQIIVE
;
A
#
# COMPACT_ATOMS: atom_id res chain seq x y z
N MET A 1 -4.12 -10.08 22.20
CA MET A 1 -5.11 -9.16 21.57
C MET A 1 -6.06 -9.98 20.74
N ALA A 2 -7.34 -9.66 20.74
CA ALA A 2 -8.27 -10.32 19.83
C ALA A 2 -8.23 -9.54 18.50
N PHE A 3 -7.81 -10.21 17.41
CA PHE A 3 -7.91 -9.64 16.06
C PHE A 3 -9.37 -9.68 15.64
N LYS A 4 -9.82 -8.64 14.94
CA LYS A 4 -11.12 -8.66 14.29
C LYS A 4 -10.95 -9.24 12.88
N SER A 5 -11.63 -10.33 12.58
CA SER A 5 -11.79 -10.82 11.21
C SER A 5 -12.87 -10.00 10.51
N ILE A 6 -12.54 -9.43 9.37
CA ILE A 6 -13.41 -8.58 8.55
C ILE A 6 -13.26 -8.94 7.08
N SER A 7 -14.20 -8.55 6.25
CA SER A 7 -14.08 -8.70 4.81
C SER A 7 -13.02 -7.73 4.22
N ALA A 8 -12.51 -8.05 3.04
CA ALA A 8 -11.58 -7.17 2.32
C ALA A 8 -12.22 -5.79 2.04
N ALA A 9 -13.51 -5.75 1.75
CA ALA A 9 -14.25 -4.49 1.53
C ALA A 9 -14.34 -3.64 2.82
N GLU A 10 -14.62 -4.27 3.97
CA GLU A 10 -14.58 -3.57 5.27
C GLU A 10 -13.17 -3.07 5.59
N ALA A 11 -12.14 -3.88 5.35
CA ALA A 11 -10.75 -3.49 5.54
C ALA A 11 -10.38 -2.30 4.65
N ALA A 12 -10.73 -2.33 3.37
CA ALA A 12 -10.49 -1.23 2.43
C ALA A 12 -11.21 0.07 2.85
N SER A 13 -12.39 -0.02 3.46
CA SER A 13 -13.14 1.13 3.95
C SER A 13 -12.44 1.92 5.06
N LEU A 14 -11.44 1.33 5.72
CA LEU A 14 -10.60 2.00 6.71
C LEU A 14 -9.59 2.94 6.06
N VAL A 15 -9.28 2.75 4.79
CA VAL A 15 -8.38 3.63 4.03
C VAL A 15 -9.16 4.84 3.52
N LYS A 16 -8.68 6.04 3.85
CA LYS A 16 -9.35 7.30 3.50
C LYS A 16 -8.56 8.08 2.45
N HIS A 17 -9.24 8.96 1.74
CA HIS A 17 -8.58 9.94 0.88
C HIS A 17 -7.46 10.67 1.62
N GLY A 18 -6.32 10.83 0.98
CA GLY A 18 -5.15 11.50 1.55
C GLY A 18 -4.28 10.64 2.46
N TYR A 19 -4.70 9.43 2.84
CA TYR A 19 -3.88 8.53 3.65
C TYR A 19 -2.62 8.07 2.92
N ASN A 20 -1.58 7.76 3.69
CA ASN A 20 -0.45 6.99 3.22
C ASN A 20 -0.58 5.56 3.73
N ILE A 21 -0.47 4.60 2.82
CA ILE A 21 -0.44 3.18 3.14
C ILE A 21 0.96 2.62 2.97
N GLY A 22 1.33 1.72 3.87
CA GLY A 22 2.55 0.92 3.76
C GLY A 22 2.21 -0.51 3.36
N LEU A 23 2.90 -1.06 2.36
CA LEU A 23 2.63 -2.41 1.86
C LEU A 23 3.81 -3.34 2.09
N SER A 24 3.52 -4.62 2.35
CA SER A 24 4.49 -5.70 2.26
C SER A 24 4.81 -6.03 0.80
N GLY A 25 5.79 -6.87 0.60
CA GLY A 25 6.11 -7.48 -0.69
C GLY A 25 7.36 -6.94 -1.37
N PHE A 26 7.82 -7.76 -2.32
CA PHE A 26 8.90 -7.46 -3.24
C PHE A 26 8.51 -7.98 -4.62
N THR A 27 8.40 -7.11 -5.61
CA THR A 27 7.75 -7.41 -6.89
C THR A 27 6.32 -7.95 -6.66
N PRO A 28 5.76 -8.92 -7.36
CA PRO A 28 4.43 -9.43 -7.03
C PRO A 28 4.39 -10.40 -5.83
N ALA A 29 5.55 -10.77 -5.26
CA ALA A 29 5.62 -11.72 -4.16
C ALA A 29 5.37 -11.04 -2.81
N GLY A 30 4.49 -11.60 -1.99
CA GLY A 30 4.17 -11.06 -0.65
C GLY A 30 3.41 -9.73 -0.65
N THR A 31 2.79 -9.37 -1.77
CA THR A 31 2.06 -8.12 -1.94
C THR A 31 0.56 -8.35 -1.74
N ALA A 32 -0.07 -7.47 -0.97
CA ALA A 32 -1.51 -7.45 -0.77
C ALA A 32 -2.27 -7.38 -2.12
N LYS A 33 -3.36 -8.13 -2.23
CA LYS A 33 -4.15 -8.30 -3.47
C LYS A 33 -5.64 -8.06 -3.26
N ALA A 34 -6.19 -8.60 -2.18
CA ALA A 34 -7.61 -8.52 -1.89
C ALA A 34 -8.01 -7.10 -1.45
N VAL A 35 -7.32 -6.55 -0.47
CA VAL A 35 -7.62 -5.21 0.07
C VAL A 35 -7.33 -4.12 -0.96
N THR A 36 -6.24 -4.23 -1.72
CA THR A 36 -5.90 -3.24 -2.78
C THR A 36 -6.93 -3.23 -3.91
N SER A 37 -7.49 -4.41 -4.26
CA SER A 37 -8.58 -4.50 -5.23
C SER A 37 -9.85 -3.79 -4.75
N GLU A 38 -10.19 -3.91 -3.49
CA GLU A 38 -11.35 -3.20 -2.92
C GLU A 38 -11.10 -1.70 -2.79
N ILE A 39 -9.87 -1.26 -2.47
CA ILE A 39 -9.50 0.17 -2.51
C ILE A 39 -9.71 0.74 -3.91
N ALA A 40 -9.34 0.00 -4.97
CA ALA A 40 -9.56 0.44 -6.34
C ALA A 40 -11.05 0.65 -6.64
N LYS A 41 -11.93 -0.27 -6.20
CA LYS A 41 -13.39 -0.11 -6.37
C LYS A 41 -13.94 1.11 -5.62
N ILE A 42 -13.44 1.37 -4.41
CA ILE A 42 -13.81 2.58 -3.65
C ILE A 42 -13.40 3.82 -4.43
N ALA A 43 -12.18 3.86 -4.95
CA ALA A 43 -11.70 5.01 -5.72
C ALA A 43 -12.56 5.26 -6.97
N GLU A 44 -12.89 4.22 -7.74
CA GLU A 44 -13.79 4.33 -8.88
C GLU A 44 -15.17 4.89 -8.49
N ALA A 45 -15.75 4.35 -7.41
CA ALA A 45 -17.05 4.77 -6.94
C ALA A 45 -17.05 6.24 -6.45
N GLU A 46 -15.99 6.69 -5.79
CA GLU A 46 -15.87 8.10 -5.36
C GLU A 46 -15.64 9.03 -6.56
N HIS A 47 -14.79 8.66 -7.50
CA HIS A 47 -14.56 9.43 -8.72
C HIS A 47 -15.83 9.55 -9.56
N ALA A 48 -16.65 8.49 -9.65
CA ALA A 48 -17.94 8.53 -10.35
C ALA A 48 -18.94 9.52 -9.73
N LYS A 49 -18.80 9.81 -8.43
CA LYS A 49 -19.58 10.83 -7.70
C LYS A 49 -18.97 12.23 -7.78
N GLY A 50 -17.81 12.39 -8.43
CA GLY A 50 -17.05 13.64 -8.46
C GLY A 50 -16.22 13.89 -7.20
N ASN A 51 -16.10 12.93 -6.28
CA ASN A 51 -15.31 13.06 -5.08
C ASN A 51 -13.85 12.64 -5.34
N PRO A 52 -12.85 13.32 -4.78
CA PRO A 52 -11.46 12.88 -4.88
C PRO A 52 -11.20 11.65 -4.00
N PHE A 53 -10.49 10.67 -4.52
CA PHE A 53 -9.93 9.58 -3.73
C PHE A 53 -8.53 9.23 -4.22
N GLN A 54 -7.53 9.62 -3.46
CA GLN A 54 -6.13 9.36 -3.76
C GLN A 54 -5.35 9.09 -2.47
N ILE A 55 -4.39 8.17 -2.53
CA ILE A 55 -3.54 7.73 -1.42
C ILE A 55 -2.07 7.82 -1.79
N GLY A 56 -1.21 7.96 -0.78
CA GLY A 56 0.22 7.73 -0.91
C GLY A 56 0.56 6.27 -0.65
N ILE A 57 1.57 5.73 -1.32
CA ILE A 57 1.95 4.32 -1.19
C ILE A 57 3.45 4.20 -0.92
N PHE A 58 3.81 3.52 0.17
CA PHE A 58 5.17 3.17 0.56
C PHE A 58 5.36 1.65 0.51
N THR A 59 6.36 1.19 -0.21
CA THR A 59 6.67 -0.24 -0.32
C THR A 59 8.17 -0.48 -0.24
N GLY A 60 8.58 -1.75 -0.14
CA GLY A 60 9.99 -2.13 -0.23
C GLY A 60 10.51 -2.18 -1.67
N ALA A 61 9.63 -2.29 -2.65
CA ALA A 61 9.94 -2.34 -4.09
C ALA A 61 8.66 -2.19 -4.91
N SER A 62 8.73 -2.53 -6.21
CA SER A 62 7.53 -2.66 -7.06
C SER A 62 6.57 -3.70 -6.49
N THR A 63 5.27 -3.46 -6.58
CA THR A 63 4.22 -4.35 -6.08
C THR A 63 3.39 -5.00 -7.20
N GLY A 64 3.75 -4.74 -8.44
CA GLY A 64 3.12 -5.37 -9.60
C GLY A 64 1.71 -4.88 -9.91
N ASP A 65 0.95 -5.68 -10.65
CA ASP A 65 -0.37 -5.27 -11.14
C ASP A 65 -1.44 -5.20 -10.03
N SER A 66 -1.34 -6.09 -9.03
CA SER A 66 -2.31 -6.15 -7.93
C SER A 66 -2.36 -4.91 -7.02
N CYS A 67 -1.38 -4.03 -7.09
CA CYS A 67 -1.34 -2.74 -6.41
C CYS A 67 -1.02 -1.60 -7.39
N ASP A 68 0.23 -1.52 -7.87
CA ASP A 68 0.68 -0.41 -8.73
C ASP A 68 -0.19 -0.27 -9.98
N GLY A 69 -0.56 -1.39 -10.63
CA GLY A 69 -1.37 -1.39 -11.85
C GLY A 69 -2.82 -0.98 -11.60
N ILE A 70 -3.53 -1.74 -10.77
CA ILE A 70 -4.97 -1.49 -10.55
C ILE A 70 -5.24 -0.09 -9.98
N LEU A 71 -4.43 0.38 -9.03
CA LEU A 71 -4.61 1.68 -8.41
C LEU A 71 -4.22 2.84 -9.35
N SER A 72 -3.26 2.63 -10.26
CA SER A 72 -2.93 3.62 -11.29
C SER A 72 -4.05 3.77 -12.32
N ARG A 73 -4.63 2.66 -12.79
CA ARG A 73 -5.73 2.68 -13.77
C ARG A 73 -6.94 3.46 -13.27
N VAL A 74 -7.23 3.37 -11.98
CA VAL A 74 -8.35 4.12 -11.35
C VAL A 74 -7.93 5.47 -10.77
N LYS A 75 -6.69 5.94 -11.04
CA LYS A 75 -6.14 7.23 -10.58
C LYS A 75 -6.18 7.42 -9.04
N ALA A 76 -6.02 6.34 -8.31
CA ALA A 76 -6.07 6.32 -6.86
C ALA A 76 -4.72 6.65 -6.18
N ILE A 77 -3.64 6.85 -6.94
CA ILE A 77 -2.31 7.12 -6.40
C ILE A 77 -1.97 8.59 -6.55
N ARG A 78 -1.69 9.30 -5.44
CA ARG A 78 -1.15 10.67 -5.47
C ARG A 78 0.38 10.69 -5.36
N TYR A 79 0.96 9.73 -4.63
CA TYR A 79 2.39 9.62 -4.36
C TYR A 79 2.82 8.17 -4.24
N ARG A 80 4.01 7.86 -4.73
CA ARG A 80 4.57 6.51 -4.69
C ARG A 80 6.09 6.54 -4.52
N ALA A 81 6.61 5.69 -3.65
CA ALA A 81 8.03 5.37 -3.51
C ALA A 81 8.18 3.89 -3.10
N PRO A 82 9.34 3.28 -3.38
CA PRO A 82 10.51 3.81 -4.06
C PRO A 82 10.49 3.56 -5.57
N TYR A 83 10.44 2.32 -5.97
CA TYR A 83 10.67 1.83 -7.32
C TYR A 83 9.47 1.02 -7.82
N THR A 84 9.18 1.11 -9.12
CA THR A 84 8.17 0.27 -9.76
C THR A 84 8.51 -0.08 -11.20
N THR A 85 8.09 -1.27 -11.63
CA THR A 85 8.20 -1.76 -13.01
C THR A 85 6.87 -1.74 -13.76
N ASN A 86 5.76 -1.43 -13.09
CA ASN A 86 4.42 -1.49 -13.69
C ASN A 86 4.25 -0.45 -14.81
N PRO A 87 3.80 -0.84 -16.02
CA PRO A 87 3.70 0.07 -17.17
C PRO A 87 2.61 1.13 -17.00
N ASP A 88 1.46 0.81 -16.39
CA ASP A 88 0.37 1.75 -16.17
C ASP A 88 0.82 2.84 -15.19
N PHE A 89 1.52 2.43 -14.13
CA PHE A 89 2.08 3.36 -13.17
C PHE A 89 3.11 4.29 -13.84
N ARG A 90 4.06 3.74 -14.60
CA ARG A 90 5.07 4.56 -15.31
C ARG A 90 4.44 5.56 -16.26
N LYS A 91 3.37 5.15 -16.97
CA LYS A 91 2.62 6.07 -17.84
C LYS A 91 2.02 7.22 -17.05
N ALA A 92 1.39 6.94 -15.90
CA ALA A 92 0.81 7.97 -15.04
C ALA A 92 1.86 8.93 -14.47
N VAL A 93 3.03 8.43 -14.07
CA VAL A 93 4.17 9.27 -13.63
C VAL A 93 4.66 10.18 -14.78
N ASN A 94 4.87 9.62 -15.97
CA ASN A 94 5.33 10.39 -17.13
C ASN A 94 4.32 11.46 -17.57
N ASN A 95 3.04 11.25 -17.31
CA ASN A 95 1.98 12.23 -17.55
C ASN A 95 1.86 13.28 -16.43
N GLY A 96 2.65 13.19 -15.36
CA GLY A 96 2.55 14.09 -14.20
C GLY A 96 1.34 13.85 -13.30
N GLU A 97 0.68 12.68 -13.43
CA GLU A 97 -0.51 12.34 -12.64
C GLU A 97 -0.18 11.84 -11.24
N ILE A 98 1.03 11.32 -11.04
CA ILE A 98 1.51 10.74 -9.76
C ILE A 98 2.84 11.39 -9.39
N ALA A 99 2.94 11.90 -8.16
CA ALA A 99 4.22 12.29 -7.60
C ALA A 99 5.04 11.02 -7.26
N TYR A 100 6.25 10.95 -7.76
CA TYR A 100 7.09 9.75 -7.66
C TYR A 100 8.50 10.08 -7.18
N ASN A 101 9.00 9.24 -6.30
CA ASN A 101 10.36 9.31 -5.81
C ASN A 101 11.06 7.98 -6.05
N ASP A 102 12.07 7.97 -6.91
CA ASP A 102 12.96 6.83 -7.10
C ASP A 102 14.06 6.89 -6.02
N ILE A 103 14.00 5.95 -5.09
CA ILE A 103 14.89 5.88 -3.93
C ILE A 103 15.53 4.49 -3.91
N HIS A 104 16.78 4.42 -3.51
CA HIS A 104 17.42 3.13 -3.26
C HIS A 104 16.60 2.30 -2.25
N LEU A 105 16.31 1.05 -2.59
CA LEU A 105 15.51 0.15 -1.74
C LEU A 105 16.06 0.04 -0.32
N SER A 106 17.40 0.05 -0.18
CA SER A 106 18.08 0.00 1.12
C SER A 106 17.81 1.23 1.99
N GLN A 107 17.44 2.37 1.42
CA GLN A 107 17.16 3.61 2.14
C GLN A 107 15.68 3.75 2.49
N MET A 108 14.79 3.10 1.73
CA MET A 108 13.35 3.29 1.85
C MET A 108 12.81 3.12 3.28
N ALA A 109 13.22 2.05 3.98
CA ALA A 109 12.79 1.80 5.34
C ALA A 109 13.25 2.89 6.32
N GLN A 110 14.42 3.46 6.09
CA GLN A 110 14.98 4.54 6.90
C GLN A 110 14.24 5.84 6.66
N GLU A 111 13.97 6.20 5.39
CA GLU A 111 13.21 7.39 5.00
C GLU A 111 11.81 7.40 5.63
N VAL A 112 11.12 6.25 5.58
CA VAL A 112 9.81 6.09 6.21
C VAL A 112 9.92 6.20 7.74
N ARG A 113 10.95 5.58 8.33
CA ARG A 113 11.15 5.57 9.79
C ARG A 113 11.41 6.95 10.36
N TYR A 114 12.14 7.78 9.66
CA TYR A 114 12.43 9.16 10.07
C TYR A 114 11.31 10.15 9.72
N GLY A 115 10.26 9.69 9.04
CA GLY A 115 9.09 10.50 8.74
C GLY A 115 9.28 11.49 7.59
N PHE A 116 10.37 11.41 6.81
CA PHE A 116 10.63 12.32 5.69
C PHE A 116 9.56 12.25 4.61
N MET A 117 8.87 11.10 4.51
CA MET A 117 7.81 10.85 3.54
C MET A 117 6.41 11.07 4.13
N GLY A 118 6.33 11.49 5.39
CA GLY A 118 5.08 11.66 6.13
C GLY A 118 4.63 10.41 6.88
N LYS A 119 3.48 10.52 7.52
CA LYS A 119 2.92 9.49 8.39
C LYS A 119 2.46 8.27 7.59
N VAL A 120 2.61 7.08 8.16
CA VAL A 120 1.96 5.85 7.69
C VAL A 120 0.62 5.71 8.44
N ASN A 121 -0.50 5.76 7.75
CA ASN A 121 -1.81 5.63 8.37
C ASN A 121 -2.23 4.17 8.51
N VAL A 122 -2.02 3.37 7.45
CA VAL A 122 -2.41 1.97 7.42
C VAL A 122 -1.28 1.13 6.84
N ALA A 123 -0.93 0.03 7.49
CA ALA A 123 -0.08 -1.02 6.92
C ALA A 123 -0.98 -2.14 6.39
N ILE A 124 -0.78 -2.59 5.16
CA ILE A 124 -1.51 -3.71 4.55
C ILE A 124 -0.49 -4.79 4.20
N ILE A 125 -0.59 -5.92 4.87
CA ILE A 125 0.45 -6.94 4.91
C ILE A 125 -0.11 -8.29 4.45
N GLU A 126 0.53 -8.90 3.46
CA GLU A 126 0.26 -10.29 3.13
C GLU A 126 1.02 -11.20 4.11
N ALA A 127 0.33 -12.11 4.77
CA ALA A 127 0.91 -13.02 5.74
C ALA A 127 0.34 -14.44 5.61
N CYS A 128 1.12 -15.44 6.02
CA CYS A 128 0.67 -16.82 6.09
C CYS A 128 0.07 -17.18 7.46
N GLU A 129 0.40 -16.41 8.50
CA GLU A 129 -0.10 -16.66 9.85
C GLU A 129 -0.07 -15.39 10.68
N VAL A 130 -1.07 -15.24 11.55
CA VAL A 130 -1.08 -14.26 12.65
C VAL A 130 -1.37 -15.03 13.93
N THR A 131 -0.42 -15.03 14.86
CA THR A 131 -0.58 -15.75 16.13
C THR A 131 -1.47 -14.98 17.12
N PRO A 132 -2.06 -15.66 18.13
CA PRO A 132 -2.90 -14.99 19.13
C PRO A 132 -2.19 -13.89 19.93
N ASP A 133 -0.87 -13.98 20.06
CA ASP A 133 -0.02 -12.97 20.72
C ASP A 133 0.43 -11.82 19.77
N GLY A 134 -0.04 -11.82 18.51
CA GLY A 134 0.13 -10.72 17.58
C GLY A 134 1.38 -10.78 16.70
N LYS A 135 2.05 -11.93 16.62
CA LYS A 135 3.14 -12.10 15.66
C LYS A 135 2.58 -12.34 14.26
N ILE A 136 3.13 -11.65 13.28
CA ILE A 136 2.76 -11.77 11.87
C ILE A 136 3.90 -12.51 11.16
N TYR A 137 3.59 -13.68 10.61
CA TYR A 137 4.51 -14.45 9.77
C TYR A 137 4.23 -14.13 8.30
N LEU A 138 5.18 -13.45 7.68
CA LEU A 138 5.07 -13.01 6.30
C LEU A 138 5.13 -14.19 5.33
N THR A 139 4.61 -13.97 4.12
CA THR A 139 4.71 -14.92 3.00
C THR A 139 6.11 -14.88 2.35
N ALA A 140 6.19 -14.94 1.02
CA ALA A 140 7.45 -15.06 0.29
C ALA A 140 8.40 -13.85 0.42
N ALA A 141 7.86 -12.65 0.60
CA ALA A 141 8.67 -11.43 0.66
C ALA A 141 8.05 -10.36 1.56
N GLY A 142 8.84 -9.82 2.47
CA GLY A 142 8.39 -8.82 3.44
C GLY A 142 8.54 -7.37 2.98
N GLY A 143 9.55 -7.07 2.16
CA GLY A 143 9.89 -5.69 1.84
C GLY A 143 10.15 -4.86 3.09
N ILE A 144 9.45 -3.75 3.25
CA ILE A 144 9.54 -2.86 4.43
C ILE A 144 8.45 -3.15 5.49
N ALA A 145 7.78 -4.30 5.43
CA ALA A 145 6.69 -4.65 6.35
C ALA A 145 7.02 -4.40 7.84
N PRO A 146 8.19 -4.79 8.38
CA PRO A 146 8.51 -4.53 9.79
C PRO A 146 8.53 -3.04 10.15
N THR A 147 8.92 -2.19 9.21
CA THR A 147 8.97 -0.73 9.41
C THR A 147 7.57 -0.14 9.39
N VAL A 148 6.77 -0.44 8.36
CA VAL A 148 5.42 0.14 8.24
C VAL A 148 4.48 -0.37 9.33
N CYS A 149 4.59 -1.63 9.77
CA CYS A 149 3.81 -2.15 10.89
C CYS A 149 4.09 -1.44 12.22
N ARG A 150 5.34 -0.99 12.44
CA ARG A 150 5.70 -0.25 13.67
C ARG A 150 5.21 1.19 13.67
N LEU A 151 4.95 1.76 12.52
CA LEU A 151 4.64 3.18 12.35
C LEU A 151 3.17 3.45 12.05
N ALA A 152 2.46 2.46 11.54
CA ALA A 152 1.07 2.62 11.15
C ALA A 152 0.13 2.75 12.36
N ASP A 153 -0.91 3.57 12.22
CA ASP A 153 -2.00 3.64 13.19
C ASP A 153 -2.83 2.35 13.22
N GLN A 154 -2.93 1.67 12.07
CA GLN A 154 -3.68 0.43 11.89
C GLN A 154 -2.89 -0.55 11.02
N ILE A 155 -3.03 -1.85 11.35
CA ILE A 155 -2.46 -2.93 10.55
C ILE A 155 -3.61 -3.80 10.04
N ILE A 156 -3.66 -4.00 8.73
CA ILE A 156 -4.53 -4.94 8.03
C ILE A 156 -3.65 -6.09 7.57
N VAL A 157 -4.09 -7.31 7.82
CA VAL A 157 -3.41 -8.53 7.37
C VAL A 157 -4.36 -9.32 6.49
N GLU A 158 -3.87 -9.74 5.31
CA GLU A 158 -4.60 -10.62 4.39
C GLU A 158 -3.82 -11.89 4.08
#